data_2696b9cfb9d47a782c9f3047b9f885b3
#
_entry.id   2696b9cfb9d47a782c9f3047b9f885b3
#
_cell.length_a   1.000
_cell.length_b   1.000
_cell.length_c   1.000
_cell.angle_alpha   90.00
_cell.angle_beta   90.00
_cell.angle_gamma   90.00
#
_symmetry.space_group_name_H-M   'P 1'
#
loop_
_entity.id
_entity.type
_entity.pdbx_description
1 polymer ?
#
loop_
_entity_poly.entity_id
_entity_poly.type
_entity_poly.pdbx_seq_one_letter_code
_entity_poly.pdbx_strand_id
1 'polypeptide(L)'
;MSILLRIKKFQAIFALAAVFLLALPSIADAQSTGTVRFRVAKAGFIVGVGGGSGVLNFRGRTYPLRVDGLSAGTIGVAQADMVGTARNLRQASDIVGTYSAAGAGIAVAGGGSSVRLQNANGVVLDLRGRQAGFQASLGVGGVTISMR
;
A
#
# COMPACT_ATOMS: atom_id res chain seq x y z
N MET A 1 -60.20 18.34 18.66
CA MET A 1 -59.00 18.33 19.51
C MET A 1 -58.22 17.01 19.48
N SER A 2 -58.84 15.85 19.37
CA SER A 2 -58.14 14.54 19.32
C SER A 2 -57.37 14.28 18.05
N ILE A 3 -57.75 14.84 16.91
CA ILE A 3 -57.09 14.68 15.60
C ILE A 3 -55.75 15.43 15.56
N LEU A 4 -55.67 16.65 16.09
CA LEU A 4 -54.46 17.46 16.18
C LEU A 4 -53.41 16.81 17.10
N LEU A 5 -53.83 16.17 18.16
CA LEU A 5 -52.94 15.45 19.08
C LEU A 5 -52.35 14.19 18.42
N ARG A 6 -53.15 13.51 17.59
CA ARG A 6 -52.69 12.34 16.81
C ARG A 6 -51.68 12.74 15.75
N ILE A 7 -51.89 13.84 15.04
CA ILE A 7 -50.97 14.36 14.03
C ILE A 7 -49.62 14.76 14.67
N LYS A 8 -49.64 15.44 15.81
CA LYS A 8 -48.41 15.80 16.52
C LYS A 8 -47.62 14.58 17.01
N LYS A 9 -48.29 13.53 17.46
CA LYS A 9 -47.62 12.26 17.83
C LYS A 9 -47.04 11.54 16.63
N PHE A 10 -47.72 11.57 15.49
CA PHE A 10 -47.22 10.97 14.25
C PHE A 10 -46.01 11.71 13.72
N GLN A 11 -46.00 13.04 13.77
CA GLN A 11 -44.84 13.86 13.38
C GLN A 11 -43.65 13.67 14.32
N ALA A 12 -43.85 13.48 15.61
CA ALA A 12 -42.79 13.21 16.56
C ALA A 12 -42.13 11.84 16.36
N ILE A 13 -42.94 10.83 16.03
CA ILE A 13 -42.41 9.47 15.70
C ILE A 13 -41.64 9.49 14.40
N PHE A 14 -42.10 10.24 13.41
CA PHE A 14 -41.39 10.33 12.11
C PHE A 14 -40.07 11.11 12.25
N ALA A 15 -40.01 12.15 13.04
CA ALA A 15 -38.82 12.91 13.35
C ALA A 15 -37.79 12.04 14.13
N LEU A 16 -38.25 11.22 15.06
CA LEU A 16 -37.39 10.33 15.84
C LEU A 16 -36.79 9.21 14.95
N ALA A 17 -37.57 8.66 14.01
CA ALA A 17 -37.12 7.67 13.05
C ALA A 17 -36.09 8.26 12.07
N ALA A 18 -36.27 9.50 11.64
CA ALA A 18 -35.32 10.18 10.75
C ALA A 18 -33.97 10.45 11.43
N VAL A 19 -33.97 10.78 12.71
CA VAL A 19 -32.73 10.95 13.50
C VAL A 19 -31.99 9.63 13.70
N PHE A 20 -32.70 8.52 13.82
CA PHE A 20 -32.08 7.20 13.96
C PHE A 20 -31.44 6.70 12.67
N LEU A 21 -31.95 7.11 11.50
CA LEU A 21 -31.36 6.77 10.19
C LEU A 21 -30.04 7.50 9.92
N LEU A 22 -29.81 8.65 10.54
CA LEU A 22 -28.57 9.42 10.41
C LEU A 22 -27.44 8.91 11.31
N ALA A 23 -27.73 8.01 12.23
CA ALA A 23 -26.79 7.44 13.18
C ALA A 23 -26.23 6.07 12.74
N LEU A 24 -26.45 5.65 11.49
CA LEU A 24 -25.77 4.47 10.95
C LEU A 24 -24.27 4.82 10.87
N PRO A 25 -23.41 4.11 11.62
CA PRO A 25 -21.98 4.28 11.43
C PRO A 25 -21.70 3.91 9.97
N SER A 26 -21.20 4.87 9.21
CA SER A 26 -20.58 4.58 7.93
C SER A 26 -19.48 3.59 8.23
N ILE A 27 -19.65 2.33 7.85
CA ILE A 27 -18.56 1.37 7.75
C ILE A 27 -17.74 1.86 6.57
N ALA A 28 -17.04 2.96 6.78
CA ALA A 28 -15.94 3.31 5.90
C ALA A 28 -14.98 2.14 6.03
N ASP A 29 -14.82 1.38 4.96
CA ASP A 29 -13.72 0.44 4.82
C ASP A 29 -12.45 1.21 5.14
N ALA A 30 -12.00 1.11 6.37
CA ALA A 30 -10.81 1.78 6.84
C ALA A 30 -9.64 1.14 6.10
N GLN A 31 -9.28 1.73 4.98
CA GLN A 31 -8.07 1.39 4.26
C GLN A 31 -6.91 1.60 5.21
N SER A 32 -6.41 0.50 5.74
CA SER A 32 -5.38 0.53 6.75
C SER A 32 -4.02 0.66 6.10
N THR A 33 -3.13 1.35 6.77
CA THR A 33 -1.73 1.49 6.37
C THR A 33 -0.88 0.54 7.19
N GLY A 34 -0.02 -0.23 6.50
CA GLY A 34 1.04 -1.02 7.11
C GLY A 34 2.40 -0.36 6.92
N THR A 35 3.37 -0.80 7.69
CA THR A 35 4.78 -0.45 7.47
C THR A 35 5.51 -1.61 6.82
N VAL A 36 6.37 -1.30 5.84
CA VAL A 36 7.15 -2.30 5.12
C VAL A 36 8.64 -2.00 5.26
N ARG A 37 9.41 -3.07 5.30
CA ARG A 37 10.86 -3.01 5.23
C ARG A 37 11.33 -4.09 4.28
N PHE A 38 12.15 -3.73 3.31
CA PHE A 38 12.71 -4.65 2.33
C PHE A 38 14.23 -4.59 2.35
N ARG A 39 14.82 -5.76 2.23
CA ARG A 39 16.23 -5.92 1.91
C ARG A 39 16.33 -6.67 0.60
N VAL A 40 16.88 -6.03 -0.41
CA VAL A 40 16.96 -6.53 -1.78
C VAL A 40 18.39 -6.53 -2.25
N ALA A 41 18.72 -7.52 -3.06
CA ALA A 41 20.02 -7.66 -3.69
C ALA A 41 19.83 -7.96 -5.18
N LYS A 42 20.70 -7.41 -5.98
CA LYS A 42 20.75 -7.61 -7.42
C LYS A 42 22.16 -7.97 -7.85
N ALA A 43 22.29 -9.00 -8.65
CA ALA A 43 23.55 -9.40 -9.23
C ALA A 43 23.37 -9.69 -10.73
N GLY A 44 24.30 -9.24 -11.57
CA GLY A 44 24.33 -9.58 -12.99
C GLY A 44 24.87 -8.49 -13.89
N PHE A 45 25.30 -8.92 -15.07
CA PHE A 45 25.70 -8.07 -16.17
C PHE A 45 24.58 -8.02 -17.20
N ILE A 46 24.12 -6.85 -17.61
CA ILE A 46 23.13 -6.58 -18.66
C ILE A 46 21.71 -7.06 -18.29
N VAL A 47 21.50 -8.32 -17.89
CA VAL A 47 20.26 -8.85 -17.37
C VAL A 47 20.53 -9.42 -15.98
N GLY A 48 20.31 -8.63 -14.95
CA GLY A 48 20.51 -9.06 -13.59
C GLY A 48 19.25 -9.74 -13.04
N VAL A 49 19.44 -10.82 -12.30
CA VAL A 49 18.40 -11.42 -11.46
C VAL A 49 18.52 -10.81 -10.08
N GLY A 50 17.44 -10.22 -9.62
CA GLY A 50 17.38 -9.62 -8.30
C GLY A 50 16.18 -10.11 -7.52
N GLY A 51 16.37 -10.23 -6.23
CA GLY A 51 15.35 -10.62 -5.30
C GLY A 51 15.69 -10.20 -3.90
N GLY A 52 14.80 -10.48 -2.97
CA GLY A 52 15.03 -10.11 -1.60
C GLY A 52 14.00 -10.64 -0.64
N SER A 53 14.13 -10.20 0.57
CA SER A 53 13.19 -10.47 1.65
C SER A 53 12.66 -9.16 2.21
N GLY A 54 11.49 -9.24 2.81
CA GLY A 54 10.89 -8.12 3.49
C GLY A 54 9.98 -8.54 4.61
N VAL A 55 9.45 -7.56 5.28
CA VAL A 55 8.43 -7.74 6.30
C VAL A 55 7.36 -6.66 6.16
N LEU A 56 6.12 -7.06 6.32
CA LEU A 56 4.99 -6.18 6.49
C LEU A 56 4.55 -6.23 7.96
N ASN A 57 4.49 -5.09 8.61
CA ASN A 57 3.81 -4.94 9.90
C ASN A 57 2.43 -4.33 9.64
N PHE A 58 1.40 -5.09 9.96
CA PHE A 58 0.03 -4.69 9.71
C PHE A 58 -0.88 -5.17 10.84
N ARG A 59 -1.65 -4.25 11.42
CA ARG A 59 -2.56 -4.53 12.54
C ARG A 59 -1.89 -5.31 13.69
N GLY A 60 -0.67 -4.91 14.07
CA GLY A 60 0.08 -5.53 15.16
C GLY A 60 0.69 -6.89 14.85
N ARG A 61 0.61 -7.35 13.61
CA ARG A 61 1.21 -8.63 13.16
C ARG A 61 2.31 -8.37 12.14
N THR A 62 3.30 -9.25 12.13
CA THR A 62 4.41 -9.23 11.19
C THR A 62 4.27 -10.36 10.20
N TYR A 63 4.32 -10.02 8.91
CA TYR A 63 4.20 -10.97 7.81
C TYR A 63 5.50 -10.97 7.01
N PRO A 64 6.19 -12.13 6.91
CA PRO A 64 7.38 -12.24 6.09
C PRO A 64 7.02 -12.20 4.62
N LEU A 65 7.80 -11.45 3.85
CA LEU A 65 7.61 -11.24 2.42
C LEU A 65 8.83 -11.71 1.64
N ARG A 66 8.59 -12.07 0.40
CA ARG A 66 9.59 -12.31 -0.63
C ARG A 66 9.42 -11.31 -1.75
N VAL A 67 10.53 -10.84 -2.30
CA VAL A 67 10.57 -9.91 -3.42
C VAL A 67 11.33 -10.57 -4.55
N ASP A 68 10.75 -10.60 -5.73
CA ASP A 68 11.33 -11.17 -6.94
C ASP A 68 11.15 -10.20 -8.13
N GLY A 69 11.87 -10.42 -9.22
CA GLY A 69 11.65 -9.67 -10.46
C GLY A 69 12.37 -8.33 -10.55
N LEU A 70 13.39 -8.11 -9.75
CA LEU A 70 14.23 -6.91 -9.86
C LEU A 70 15.14 -7.04 -11.08
N SER A 71 14.60 -6.88 -12.27
CA SER A 71 15.37 -6.91 -13.49
C SER A 71 15.37 -5.54 -14.15
N ALA A 72 16.49 -5.06 -14.50
CA ALA A 72 16.89 -4.28 -15.68
C ALA A 72 18.05 -3.33 -15.44
N GLY A 73 19.03 -3.36 -16.34
CA GLY A 73 19.78 -2.18 -16.77
C GLY A 73 20.89 -1.66 -15.86
N THR A 74 21.35 -2.39 -14.84
CA THR A 74 22.56 -1.98 -14.11
C THR A 74 23.59 -3.10 -14.10
N ILE A 75 24.80 -2.74 -14.48
CA ILE A 75 25.97 -3.62 -14.42
C ILE A 75 26.46 -3.67 -12.97
N GLY A 76 26.57 -4.88 -12.39
CA GLY A 76 27.18 -5.07 -11.08
C GLY A 76 26.26 -5.67 -10.00
N VAL A 77 26.78 -5.71 -8.79
CA VAL A 77 26.08 -6.14 -7.58
C VAL A 77 25.60 -4.89 -6.82
N ALA A 78 24.32 -4.84 -6.54
CA ALA A 78 23.74 -3.78 -5.73
C ALA A 78 22.88 -4.37 -4.61
N GLN A 79 23.02 -3.81 -3.43
CA GLN A 79 22.16 -4.11 -2.29
C GLN A 79 21.47 -2.84 -1.83
N ALA A 80 20.22 -2.94 -1.46
CA ALA A 80 19.48 -1.82 -0.92
C ALA A 80 18.58 -2.24 0.24
N ASP A 81 18.60 -1.45 1.29
CA ASP A 81 17.62 -1.49 2.36
C ASP A 81 16.60 -0.38 2.12
N MET A 82 15.33 -0.76 2.04
CA MET A 82 14.24 0.15 1.82
C MET A 82 13.22 0.04 2.95
N VAL A 83 12.69 1.16 3.34
CA VAL A 83 11.63 1.26 4.33
C VAL A 83 10.50 2.12 3.76
N GLY A 84 9.29 1.85 4.19
CA GLY A 84 8.18 2.63 3.72
C GLY A 84 6.84 2.22 4.29
N THR A 85 5.80 2.63 3.60
CA THR A 85 4.41 2.35 3.97
C THR A 85 3.69 1.63 2.83
N ALA A 86 2.82 0.70 3.21
CA ALA A 86 1.86 0.08 2.33
C ALA A 86 0.47 0.63 2.65
N ARG A 87 -0.14 1.32 1.71
CA ARG A 87 -1.47 1.93 1.86
C ARG A 87 -2.53 1.14 1.12
N ASN A 88 -3.78 1.37 1.47
CA ASN A 88 -4.95 0.71 0.88
C ASN A 88 -5.01 -0.80 1.15
N LEU A 89 -4.47 -1.24 2.29
CA LEU A 89 -4.58 -2.62 2.73
C LEU A 89 -5.93 -2.85 3.43
N ARG A 90 -6.68 -3.83 3.01
CA ARG A 90 -7.84 -4.38 3.73
C ARG A 90 -7.41 -5.55 4.60
N GLN A 91 -6.56 -6.38 4.04
CA GLN A 91 -5.94 -7.54 4.67
C GLN A 91 -4.47 -7.64 4.26
N ALA A 92 -3.69 -8.40 5.01
CA ALA A 92 -2.25 -8.50 4.75
C ALA A 92 -1.92 -9.11 3.38
N SER A 93 -2.73 -10.04 2.88
CA SER A 93 -2.55 -10.68 1.57
C SER A 93 -2.74 -9.73 0.38
N ASP A 94 -3.35 -8.57 0.55
CA ASP A 94 -3.50 -7.60 -0.54
C ASP A 94 -2.16 -7.05 -1.03
N ILE A 95 -1.11 -7.16 -0.20
CA ILE A 95 0.25 -6.76 -0.57
C ILE A 95 0.86 -7.67 -1.64
N VAL A 96 0.31 -8.86 -1.83
CA VAL A 96 0.80 -9.82 -2.83
C VAL A 96 0.47 -9.33 -4.24
N GLY A 97 1.41 -9.44 -5.14
CA GLY A 97 1.22 -9.13 -6.54
C GLY A 97 2.41 -8.44 -7.18
N THR A 98 2.26 -8.12 -8.45
CA THR A 98 3.27 -7.39 -9.22
C THR A 98 3.01 -5.89 -9.10
N TYR A 99 4.05 -5.17 -8.77
CA TYR A 99 4.06 -3.73 -8.60
C TYR A 99 4.79 -3.06 -9.77
N SER A 100 4.24 -1.97 -10.21
CA SER A 100 4.85 -1.08 -11.22
C SER A 100 4.87 0.35 -10.71
N ALA A 101 5.66 1.20 -11.34
CA ALA A 101 5.67 2.62 -11.02
C ALA A 101 4.29 3.22 -11.30
N ALA A 102 3.62 3.67 -10.25
CA ALA A 102 2.30 4.30 -10.37
C ALA A 102 2.48 5.77 -10.70
N GLY A 103 2.50 6.14 -11.98
CA GLY A 103 2.27 7.50 -12.48
C GLY A 103 2.94 8.71 -11.81
N ALA A 104 3.53 8.54 -10.68
CA ALA A 104 4.18 9.56 -9.88
C ALA A 104 5.66 9.22 -9.80
N GLY A 105 6.44 9.92 -10.57
CA GLY A 105 7.87 9.78 -10.75
C GLY A 105 8.70 9.36 -9.54
N ILE A 106 9.82 8.79 -9.86
CA ILE A 106 10.92 8.59 -8.92
C ILE A 106 11.41 9.96 -8.49
N ALA A 107 11.22 10.30 -7.23
CA ALA A 107 11.75 11.53 -6.68
C ALA A 107 13.09 11.27 -6.01
N VAL A 108 14.13 11.95 -6.48
CA VAL A 108 15.46 11.95 -5.87
C VAL A 108 15.64 13.31 -5.17
N ALA A 109 15.72 13.31 -3.86
CA ALA A 109 15.97 14.52 -3.09
C ALA A 109 16.98 14.22 -1.97
N GLY A 110 18.04 15.04 -1.89
CA GLY A 110 18.96 15.07 -0.76
C GLY A 110 19.72 13.77 -0.47
N GLY A 111 20.15 13.03 -1.50
CA GLY A 111 20.92 11.77 -1.33
C GLY A 111 20.09 10.55 -0.93
N GLY A 112 18.80 10.73 -0.73
CA GLY A 112 17.82 9.67 -0.55
C GLY A 112 16.92 9.56 -1.76
N SER A 113 16.34 8.40 -1.94
CA SER A 113 15.47 8.15 -3.05
C SER A 113 14.13 7.58 -2.59
N SER A 114 13.07 8.07 -3.15
CA SER A 114 11.72 7.57 -2.92
C SER A 114 11.11 7.01 -4.20
N VAL A 115 10.41 5.92 -4.07
CA VAL A 115 9.66 5.33 -5.18
C VAL A 115 8.25 4.99 -4.73
N ARG A 116 7.30 5.26 -5.59
CA ARG A 116 5.91 4.84 -5.40
C ARG A 116 5.56 3.76 -6.40
N LEU A 117 5.07 2.65 -5.88
CA LEU A 117 4.68 1.48 -6.66
C LEU A 117 3.22 1.13 -6.34
N GLN A 118 2.52 0.57 -7.30
CA GLN A 118 1.14 0.11 -7.14
C GLN A 118 0.95 -1.27 -7.76
N ASN A 119 0.16 -2.11 -7.10
CA ASN A 119 -0.27 -3.41 -7.63
C ASN A 119 -1.72 -3.36 -8.16
N ALA A 120 -2.17 -4.46 -8.75
CA ALA A 120 -3.53 -4.61 -9.29
C ALA A 120 -4.63 -4.54 -8.21
N ASN A 121 -4.29 -4.83 -6.95
CA ASN A 121 -5.22 -4.74 -5.81
C ASN A 121 -5.41 -3.30 -5.32
N GLY A 122 -4.72 -2.33 -5.91
CA GLY A 122 -4.77 -0.94 -5.51
C GLY A 122 -3.89 -0.60 -4.30
N VAL A 123 -3.06 -1.55 -3.83
CA VAL A 123 -2.10 -1.29 -2.76
C VAL A 123 -0.98 -0.42 -3.29
N VAL A 124 -0.69 0.65 -2.56
CA VAL A 124 0.37 1.60 -2.90
C VAL A 124 1.50 1.46 -1.90
N LEU A 125 2.69 1.21 -2.41
CA LEU A 125 3.94 1.20 -1.64
C LEU A 125 4.67 2.52 -1.86
N ASP A 126 4.88 3.27 -0.77
CA ASP A 126 5.77 4.43 -0.75
C ASP A 126 7.06 4.01 -0.05
N LEU A 127 8.12 3.79 -0.82
CA LEU A 127 9.40 3.28 -0.34
C LEU A 127 10.46 4.36 -0.39
N ARG A 128 11.37 4.33 0.59
CA ARG A 128 12.55 5.18 0.68
C ARG A 128 13.79 4.32 0.90
N GLY A 129 14.84 4.62 0.16
CA GLY A 129 16.13 3.91 0.26
C GLY A 129 17.29 4.87 0.10
N ARG A 130 18.49 4.40 0.41
CA ARG A 130 19.72 5.22 0.36
C ARG A 130 20.49 5.15 -0.95
N GLN A 131 20.15 4.23 -1.87
CA GLN A 131 20.88 4.05 -3.12
C GLN A 131 20.12 4.59 -4.33
N ALA A 132 20.68 5.62 -4.96
CA ALA A 132 20.06 6.33 -6.08
C ALA A 132 19.87 5.49 -7.37
N GLY A 133 20.73 4.50 -7.63
CA GLY A 133 20.65 3.69 -8.86
C GLY A 133 19.62 2.56 -8.83
N PHE A 134 19.12 2.24 -7.65
CA PHE A 134 18.21 1.10 -7.46
C PHE A 134 16.78 1.38 -7.91
N GLN A 135 16.33 2.63 -7.87
CA GLN A 135 14.96 3.03 -8.21
C GLN A 135 14.64 2.93 -9.69
N ALA A 136 15.61 3.24 -10.54
CA ALA A 136 15.44 3.08 -11.99
C ALA A 136 15.09 1.63 -12.35
N SER A 137 15.65 0.69 -11.60
CA SER A 137 15.40 -0.74 -11.78
C SER A 137 14.02 -1.18 -11.33
N LEU A 138 13.46 -0.55 -10.28
CA LEU A 138 12.12 -0.84 -9.77
C LEU A 138 11.02 -0.27 -10.67
N GLY A 139 11.29 0.88 -11.30
CA GLY A 139 10.30 1.58 -12.12
C GLY A 139 10.05 0.94 -13.48
N VAL A 140 11.05 0.31 -14.07
CA VAL A 140 10.97 -0.18 -15.46
C VAL A 140 10.63 -1.67 -15.55
N GLY A 141 11.07 -2.48 -14.60
CA GLY A 141 10.94 -3.94 -14.69
C GLY A 141 9.77 -4.57 -13.94
N GLY A 142 9.08 -3.81 -13.10
CA GLY A 142 8.12 -4.36 -12.16
C GLY A 142 8.78 -5.18 -11.04
N VAL A 143 8.09 -5.31 -9.93
CA VAL A 143 8.51 -6.07 -8.75
C VAL A 143 7.38 -6.95 -8.30
N THR A 144 7.63 -8.23 -8.09
CA THR A 144 6.63 -9.16 -7.57
C THR A 144 6.89 -9.40 -6.08
N ILE A 145 5.86 -9.21 -5.29
CA ILE A 145 5.85 -9.48 -3.85
C ILE A 145 4.95 -10.67 -3.58
N SER A 146 5.46 -11.61 -2.80
CA SER A 146 4.74 -12.77 -2.30
C SER A 146 4.91 -12.91 -0.79
N MET A 147 3.99 -13.59 -0.13
CA MET A 147 4.12 -13.98 1.26
C MET A 147 4.95 -15.26 1.36
N ARG A 148 5.72 -15.37 2.44
CA ARG A 148 6.44 -16.60 2.81
C ARG A 148 5.61 -17.48 3.71
#